data_40db80940e4d0513e31c41cd1f32ca9e
#
_entry.id   40db80940e4d0513e31c41cd1f32ca9e
#
_cell.length_a   1.000
_cell.length_b   1.000
_cell.length_c   1.000
_cell.angle_alpha   90.00
_cell.angle_beta   90.00
_cell.angle_gamma   90.00
#
_symmetry.space_group_name_H-M   'P 1'
#
loop_
_entity.id
_entity.type
_entity.pdbx_description
1 polymer ?
#
loop_
_entity_poly.entity_id
_entity_poly.type
_entity_poly.pdbx_seq_one_letter_code
_entity_poly.pdbx_strand_id
1 'polypeptide(L)'
;MSNQQQQNSNVVNAYVLPFEQLRMTDVESVGGKNASLGEMISQLSSTGVRVPTGFATTSLAFRDFLEHNNLTERIQKRLENLNIDDVRALAEAGKEIRSWIETAPFQPRLDQEITAAFKTLDDSGKGSFAVRSSATAEDLPDASFAGQQETFLNVEGINDVLKKIREVFASLYNDRAISYRVHKGFAHAEVALSAGIQRMVRSDLGAAGVMFTLDTESGFEDVVFITSSYGLGETVVQGAVNPDEFYVFKTTLAMDKKAIIRRSLGSKLIQMQFAPAGSAEKVITVDVAPEKRNRFSLEDADITELAKYAVIIEKHYGRPMDIEWGKDGQDGRIYILQARPETVKSQAAGQVEMRYKLKGSSKVLAKGRAIGQKIGAGPVRVIRDPSEMDRVQPGDVLVADMTDPNWEPVMKRAAAIITNRGGRTCHAAI
;
A
#
# COMPACT_ATOMS: atom_id res chain seq x y z
N MET A 1 -16.24 15.42 33.82
CA MET A 1 -15.96 15.17 32.40
C MET A 1 -15.51 13.73 32.27
N SER A 2 -16.13 12.95 31.39
CA SER A 2 -15.80 11.55 31.21
C SER A 2 -14.42 11.39 30.56
N ASN A 3 -13.69 10.29 30.81
CA ASN A 3 -12.40 10.00 30.20
C ASN A 3 -12.41 10.10 28.65
N GLN A 4 -13.55 9.83 28.01
CA GLN A 4 -13.75 10.02 26.57
C GLN A 4 -13.73 11.47 26.11
N GLN A 5 -14.26 12.42 26.91
CA GLN A 5 -14.22 13.84 26.56
C GLN A 5 -12.82 14.44 26.72
N GLN A 6 -12.01 13.93 27.65
CA GLN A 6 -10.60 14.34 27.79
C GLN A 6 -9.71 13.75 26.68
N GLN A 7 -9.97 12.52 26.22
CA GLN A 7 -9.24 11.94 25.07
C GLN A 7 -9.53 12.69 23.77
N ASN A 8 -10.79 12.99 23.47
CA ASN A 8 -11.14 13.77 22.27
C ASN A 8 -10.52 15.18 22.26
N SER A 9 -10.39 15.85 23.41
CA SER A 9 -9.77 17.19 23.46
C SER A 9 -8.24 17.15 23.22
N ASN A 10 -7.56 16.06 23.55
CA ASN A 10 -6.13 15.92 23.34
C ASN A 10 -5.76 15.64 21.86
N VAL A 11 -6.60 14.91 21.14
CA VAL A 11 -6.40 14.60 19.72
C VAL A 11 -6.56 15.84 18.84
N VAL A 12 -7.51 16.70 19.16
CA VAL A 12 -7.85 17.90 18.35
C VAL A 12 -6.71 18.92 18.27
N ASN A 13 -5.84 19.03 19.28
CA ASN A 13 -4.76 20.02 19.34
C ASN A 13 -3.36 19.45 19.22
N ALA A 14 -3.17 18.13 19.14
CA ALA A 14 -1.87 17.52 19.07
C ALA A 14 -1.27 17.60 17.65
N TYR A 15 0.04 17.80 17.55
CA TYR A 15 0.75 17.68 16.27
C TYR A 15 1.26 16.28 16.02
N VAL A 16 1.54 15.53 17.08
CA VAL A 16 2.05 14.16 17.02
C VAL A 16 1.29 13.27 18.00
N LEU A 17 0.92 12.08 17.57
CA LEU A 17 0.17 11.11 18.36
C LEU A 17 0.81 9.71 18.21
N PRO A 18 1.14 9.00 19.32
CA PRO A 18 1.50 7.60 19.27
C PRO A 18 0.37 6.75 18.69
N PHE A 19 0.70 5.68 17.94
CA PHE A 19 -0.34 4.84 17.33
C PHE A 19 -1.27 4.21 18.36
N GLU A 20 -0.80 3.89 19.55
CA GLU A 20 -1.60 3.30 20.64
C GLU A 20 -2.76 4.19 21.10
N GLN A 21 -2.68 5.50 20.83
CA GLN A 21 -3.73 6.46 21.16
C GLN A 21 -4.77 6.65 20.06
N LEU A 22 -4.49 6.15 18.84
CA LEU A 22 -5.34 6.33 17.67
C LEU A 22 -6.44 5.29 17.58
N ARG A 23 -7.55 5.68 16.96
CA ARG A 23 -8.75 4.86 16.69
C ARG A 23 -9.26 5.16 15.28
N MET A 24 -10.17 4.31 14.80
CA MET A 24 -10.86 4.56 13.51
C MET A 24 -11.70 5.84 13.51
N THR A 25 -12.00 6.41 14.66
CA THR A 25 -12.65 7.73 14.79
C THR A 25 -11.73 8.91 14.45
N ASP A 26 -10.43 8.69 14.34
CA ASP A 26 -9.42 9.74 14.16
C ASP A 26 -8.97 9.91 12.70
N VAL A 27 -9.70 9.31 11.73
CA VAL A 27 -9.36 9.37 10.29
C VAL A 27 -9.19 10.81 9.79
N GLU A 28 -10.04 11.75 10.22
CA GLU A 28 -9.92 13.15 9.84
C GLU A 28 -8.63 13.83 10.36
N SER A 29 -8.06 13.28 11.44
CA SER A 29 -6.86 13.83 12.06
C SER A 29 -5.57 13.19 11.58
N VAL A 30 -5.57 11.87 11.31
CA VAL A 30 -4.34 11.12 10.99
C VAL A 30 -4.41 10.28 9.71
N GLY A 31 -5.53 10.35 8.99
CA GLY A 31 -5.78 9.53 7.79
C GLY A 31 -6.10 8.07 8.09
N GLY A 32 -6.64 7.37 7.09
CA GLY A 32 -7.18 6.02 7.24
C GLY A 32 -6.13 4.99 7.65
N LYS A 33 -4.94 5.02 7.07
CA LYS A 33 -3.86 4.05 7.38
C LYS A 33 -3.40 4.13 8.83
N ASN A 34 -3.11 5.35 9.32
CA ASN A 34 -2.65 5.54 10.69
C ASN A 34 -3.75 5.26 11.72
N ALA A 35 -5.00 5.64 11.44
CA ALA A 35 -6.15 5.32 12.27
C ALA A 35 -6.35 3.79 12.39
N SER A 36 -6.24 3.06 11.27
CA SER A 36 -6.35 1.60 11.25
C SER A 36 -5.23 0.91 12.03
N LEU A 37 -3.97 1.39 11.89
CA LEU A 37 -2.85 0.88 12.69
C LEU A 37 -3.10 1.04 14.20
N GLY A 38 -3.52 2.24 14.62
CA GLY A 38 -3.83 2.50 16.01
C GLY A 38 -5.01 1.69 16.54
N GLU A 39 -6.07 1.53 15.76
CA GLU A 39 -7.21 0.65 16.07
C GLU A 39 -6.75 -0.78 16.33
N MET A 40 -5.93 -1.36 15.42
CA MET A 40 -5.43 -2.73 15.58
C MET A 40 -4.51 -2.87 16.78
N ILE A 41 -3.61 -1.93 17.04
CA ILE A 41 -2.73 -1.95 18.22
C ILE A 41 -3.56 -1.96 19.51
N SER A 42 -4.54 -1.06 19.58
CA SER A 42 -5.32 -0.85 20.80
C SER A 42 -6.37 -1.91 21.07
N GLN A 43 -7.01 -2.46 20.02
CA GLN A 43 -8.13 -3.38 20.17
C GLN A 43 -7.77 -4.84 19.93
N LEU A 44 -6.74 -5.13 19.15
CA LEU A 44 -6.43 -6.51 18.72
C LEU A 44 -5.15 -7.08 19.34
N SER A 45 -4.30 -6.30 20.02
CA SER A 45 -3.07 -6.81 20.65
C SER A 45 -3.35 -7.92 21.65
N SER A 46 -4.46 -7.85 22.42
CA SER A 46 -4.86 -8.87 23.37
C SER A 46 -5.29 -10.19 22.72
N THR A 47 -5.63 -10.17 21.44
CA THR A 47 -5.98 -11.37 20.66
C THR A 47 -4.76 -12.02 20.01
N GLY A 48 -3.55 -11.46 20.21
CA GLY A 48 -2.30 -11.96 19.67
C GLY A 48 -1.89 -11.34 18.33
N VAL A 49 -2.72 -10.47 17.72
CA VAL A 49 -2.36 -9.75 16.50
C VAL A 49 -1.24 -8.76 16.82
N ARG A 50 -0.10 -8.88 16.13
CA ARG A 50 1.06 -8.00 16.32
C ARG A 50 1.09 -6.94 15.25
N VAL A 51 1.26 -5.69 15.67
CA VAL A 51 1.41 -4.52 14.78
C VAL A 51 2.64 -3.77 15.25
N PRO A 52 3.57 -3.37 14.35
CA PRO A 52 4.71 -2.56 14.75
C PRO A 52 4.26 -1.22 15.31
N THR A 53 4.89 -0.80 16.40
CA THR A 53 4.60 0.48 17.05
C THR A 53 5.14 1.66 16.23
N GLY A 54 4.67 2.86 16.53
CA GLY A 54 5.05 4.08 15.86
C GLY A 54 4.26 5.29 16.33
N PHE A 55 4.34 6.35 15.57
CA PHE A 55 3.56 7.57 15.79
C PHE A 55 3.13 8.21 14.46
N ALA A 56 2.16 9.10 14.50
CA ALA A 56 1.70 9.86 13.36
C ALA A 56 1.77 11.36 13.64
N THR A 57 2.10 12.16 12.61
CA THR A 57 1.77 13.58 12.62
C THR A 57 0.28 13.76 12.34
N THR A 58 -0.31 14.89 12.70
CA THR A 58 -1.73 15.16 12.45
C THR A 58 -1.96 16.02 11.22
N SER A 59 -3.19 16.02 10.69
CA SER A 59 -3.62 16.92 9.63
C SER A 59 -3.56 18.40 10.06
N LEU A 60 -3.73 18.67 11.36
CA LEU A 60 -3.50 20.00 11.94
C LEU A 60 -2.03 20.41 11.79
N ALA A 61 -1.10 19.53 12.16
CA ALA A 61 0.33 19.79 12.01
C ALA A 61 0.73 20.12 10.57
N PHE A 62 0.15 19.42 9.60
CA PHE A 62 0.35 19.68 8.18
C PHE A 62 -0.18 21.04 7.74
N ARG A 63 -1.42 21.39 8.13
CA ARG A 63 -2.01 22.69 7.77
C ARG A 63 -1.24 23.84 8.39
N ASP A 64 -0.91 23.74 9.68
CA ASP A 64 -0.14 24.76 10.39
C ASP A 64 1.31 24.88 9.86
N PHE A 65 1.88 23.79 9.35
CA PHE A 65 3.17 23.83 8.66
C PHE A 65 3.10 24.64 7.35
N LEU A 66 2.07 24.45 6.57
CA LEU A 66 1.88 25.22 5.32
C LEU A 66 1.62 26.70 5.64
N GLU A 67 0.82 27.00 6.65
CA GLU A 67 0.50 28.37 7.06
C GLU A 67 1.72 29.09 7.62
N HIS A 68 2.46 28.45 8.53
CA HIS A 68 3.70 28.99 9.11
C HIS A 68 4.73 29.42 8.05
N ASN A 69 4.79 28.72 6.95
CA ASN A 69 5.69 29.00 5.83
C ASN A 69 5.07 29.85 4.71
N ASN A 70 3.87 30.39 4.91
CA ASN A 70 3.10 31.13 3.91
C ASN A 70 2.89 30.35 2.58
N LEU A 71 2.80 29.01 2.66
CA LEU A 71 2.65 28.13 1.50
C LEU A 71 1.21 27.98 1.05
N THR A 72 0.23 28.11 1.94
CA THR A 72 -1.19 27.88 1.64
C THR A 72 -1.66 28.74 0.47
N GLU A 73 -1.52 30.05 0.57
CA GLU A 73 -1.93 30.97 -0.50
C GLU A 73 -1.07 30.84 -1.76
N ARG A 74 0.24 30.60 -1.58
CA ARG A 74 1.18 30.43 -2.68
C ARG A 74 0.85 29.21 -3.52
N ILE A 75 0.51 28.07 -2.88
CA ILE A 75 0.08 26.83 -3.55
C ILE A 75 -1.25 27.04 -4.24
N GLN A 76 -2.21 27.68 -3.58
CA GLN A 76 -3.53 27.96 -4.15
C GLN A 76 -3.38 28.78 -5.45
N LYS A 77 -2.64 29.88 -5.43
CA LYS A 77 -2.38 30.70 -6.62
C LYS A 77 -1.71 29.93 -7.75
N ARG A 78 -0.80 29.01 -7.42
CA ARG A 78 -0.09 28.20 -8.44
C ARG A 78 -1.01 27.19 -9.13
N LEU A 79 -2.02 26.69 -8.41
CA LEU A 79 -2.97 25.68 -8.91
C LEU A 79 -4.26 26.27 -9.50
N GLU A 80 -4.61 27.52 -9.18
CA GLU A 80 -5.91 28.14 -9.51
C GLU A 80 -6.24 28.12 -11.02
N ASN A 81 -5.24 28.32 -11.90
CA ASN A 81 -5.43 28.34 -13.35
C ASN A 81 -4.65 27.23 -14.06
N LEU A 82 -4.31 26.16 -13.34
CA LEU A 82 -3.55 25.06 -13.90
C LEU A 82 -4.43 24.18 -14.78
N ASN A 83 -4.08 24.09 -16.06
CA ASN A 83 -4.65 23.07 -16.94
C ASN A 83 -3.98 21.71 -16.67
N ILE A 84 -4.71 20.79 -16.05
CA ILE A 84 -4.20 19.45 -15.69
C ILE A 84 -4.02 18.54 -16.91
N ASP A 85 -4.61 18.85 -18.06
CA ASP A 85 -4.42 18.11 -19.31
C ASP A 85 -3.08 18.49 -19.99
N ASP A 86 -2.50 19.63 -19.63
CA ASP A 86 -1.14 19.99 -20.01
C ASP A 86 -0.14 19.32 -19.06
N VAL A 87 0.36 18.16 -19.47
CA VAL A 87 1.29 17.34 -18.69
C VAL A 87 2.55 18.09 -18.27
N ARG A 88 3.05 19.02 -19.11
CA ARG A 88 4.25 19.82 -18.79
C ARG A 88 3.94 20.86 -17.71
N ALA A 89 2.86 21.62 -17.89
CA ALA A 89 2.44 22.60 -16.89
C ALA A 89 2.12 21.95 -15.55
N LEU A 90 1.49 20.77 -15.55
CA LEU A 90 1.23 19.98 -14.36
C LEU A 90 2.53 19.54 -13.67
N ALA A 91 3.48 18.98 -14.41
CA ALA A 91 4.77 18.52 -13.88
C ALA A 91 5.60 19.68 -13.31
N GLU A 92 5.64 20.83 -13.97
CA GLU A 92 6.31 22.04 -13.48
C GLU A 92 5.68 22.55 -12.18
N ALA A 93 4.35 22.66 -12.15
CA ALA A 93 3.63 23.12 -10.97
C ALA A 93 3.83 22.17 -9.78
N GLY A 94 3.69 20.86 -9.99
CA GLY A 94 3.90 19.85 -8.96
C GLY A 94 5.33 19.90 -8.41
N LYS A 95 6.34 19.94 -9.29
CA LYS A 95 7.75 20.03 -8.90
C LYS A 95 8.06 21.30 -8.08
N GLU A 96 7.53 22.42 -8.50
CA GLU A 96 7.74 23.69 -7.82
C GLU A 96 7.14 23.67 -6.41
N ILE A 97 5.91 23.21 -6.25
CA ILE A 97 5.21 23.11 -4.97
C ILE A 97 5.94 22.13 -4.03
N ARG A 98 6.32 20.95 -4.53
CA ARG A 98 7.08 19.97 -3.73
C ARG A 98 8.39 20.57 -3.22
N SER A 99 9.13 21.28 -4.07
CA SER A 99 10.37 21.95 -3.69
C SER A 99 10.16 22.98 -2.56
N TRP A 100 9.07 23.75 -2.58
CA TRP A 100 8.76 24.69 -1.50
C TRP A 100 8.53 23.95 -0.17
N ILE A 101 7.78 22.86 -0.18
CA ILE A 101 7.48 22.08 1.03
C ILE A 101 8.73 21.38 1.57
N GLU A 102 9.51 20.73 0.72
CA GLU A 102 10.70 19.99 1.10
C GLU A 102 11.78 20.87 1.72
N THR A 103 11.88 22.14 1.29
CA THR A 103 12.88 23.11 1.78
C THR A 103 12.39 23.94 2.96
N ALA A 104 11.09 23.94 3.26
CA ALA A 104 10.51 24.70 4.35
C ALA A 104 10.93 24.14 5.73
N PRO A 105 11.25 25.00 6.70
CA PRO A 105 11.53 24.56 8.07
C PRO A 105 10.24 24.14 8.77
N PHE A 106 10.33 23.16 9.67
CA PHE A 106 9.23 22.89 10.58
C PHE A 106 9.09 24.05 11.59
N GLN A 107 7.82 24.34 11.97
CA GLN A 107 7.58 25.20 13.12
C GLN A 107 8.14 24.55 14.40
N PRO A 108 8.66 25.36 15.36
CA PRO A 108 9.37 24.85 16.54
C PRO A 108 8.61 23.79 17.33
N ARG A 109 7.30 23.93 17.47
CA ARG A 109 6.45 22.98 18.18
C ARG A 109 6.42 21.62 17.48
N LEU A 110 6.23 21.57 16.15
CA LEU A 110 6.18 20.32 15.40
C LEU A 110 7.53 19.59 15.45
N ASP A 111 8.62 20.31 15.27
CA ASP A 111 9.98 19.76 15.36
C ASP A 111 10.24 19.13 16.74
N GLN A 112 9.86 19.81 17.82
CA GLN A 112 10.01 19.32 19.19
C GLN A 112 9.13 18.08 19.46
N GLU A 113 7.86 18.10 19.04
CA GLU A 113 6.95 16.95 19.25
C GLU A 113 7.42 15.72 18.46
N ILE A 114 7.86 15.88 17.19
CA ILE A 114 8.43 14.77 16.39
C ILE A 114 9.67 14.22 17.06
N THR A 115 10.60 15.10 17.46
CA THR A 115 11.88 14.69 18.09
C THR A 115 11.63 13.94 19.39
N ALA A 116 10.69 14.39 20.22
CA ALA A 116 10.32 13.73 21.47
C ALA A 116 9.69 12.36 21.24
N ALA A 117 8.75 12.26 20.29
CA ALA A 117 8.11 10.99 19.93
C ALA A 117 9.14 10.00 19.35
N PHE A 118 10.02 10.48 18.47
CA PHE A 118 11.06 9.65 17.87
C PHE A 118 12.05 9.13 18.93
N LYS A 119 12.47 9.94 19.87
CA LYS A 119 13.34 9.52 20.99
C LYS A 119 12.71 8.42 21.83
N THR A 120 11.39 8.45 22.02
CA THR A 120 10.65 7.39 22.73
C THR A 120 10.58 6.13 21.89
N LEU A 121 10.41 6.26 20.57
CA LEU A 121 10.30 5.14 19.64
C LEU A 121 11.64 4.45 19.39
N ASP A 122 12.74 5.20 19.27
CA ASP A 122 14.10 4.72 19.01
C ASP A 122 15.04 4.98 20.20
N ASP A 123 14.81 4.27 21.29
CA ASP A 123 15.63 4.33 22.51
C ASP A 123 17.06 3.80 22.29
N SER A 124 17.24 2.90 21.32
CA SER A 124 18.55 2.32 20.98
C SER A 124 19.41 3.15 20.03
N GLY A 125 18.81 4.09 19.32
CA GLY A 125 19.44 4.88 18.26
C GLY A 125 19.89 4.08 17.03
N LYS A 126 19.38 2.84 16.88
CA LYS A 126 19.70 1.90 15.78
C LYS A 126 18.48 1.36 15.09
N GLY A 127 17.31 1.95 15.35
CA GLY A 127 16.06 1.57 14.74
C GLY A 127 16.01 1.94 13.27
N SER A 128 15.30 1.13 12.49
CA SER A 128 14.90 1.43 11.13
C SER A 128 13.40 1.63 11.07
N PHE A 129 12.94 2.58 10.26
CA PHE A 129 11.55 3.02 10.24
C PHE A 129 11.03 3.09 8.81
N ALA A 130 9.72 2.86 8.64
CA ALA A 130 8.97 3.25 7.47
C ALA A 130 8.33 4.62 7.75
N VAL A 131 8.48 5.57 6.81
CA VAL A 131 7.79 6.86 6.83
C VAL A 131 6.76 6.84 5.72
N ARG A 132 5.47 6.87 6.07
CA ARG A 132 4.35 6.59 5.16
C ARG A 132 3.34 7.72 5.17
N SER A 133 2.79 8.03 4.01
CA SER A 133 1.65 8.95 3.90
C SER A 133 0.35 8.28 4.36
N SER A 134 -0.52 9.07 4.97
CA SER A 134 -1.90 8.72 5.31
C SER A 134 -2.77 9.95 5.09
N ALA A 135 -3.59 9.95 4.03
CA ALA A 135 -4.45 11.08 3.70
C ALA A 135 -5.79 11.01 4.43
N THR A 136 -6.35 12.17 4.74
CA THR A 136 -7.66 12.27 5.39
C THR A 136 -8.82 11.84 4.47
N ALA A 137 -8.58 11.78 3.16
CA ALA A 137 -9.58 11.39 2.15
C ALA A 137 -9.21 10.10 1.39
N GLU A 138 -8.28 9.28 1.89
CA GLU A 138 -7.68 8.17 1.15
C GLU A 138 -8.66 6.99 0.91
N ASP A 139 -9.52 6.68 1.87
CA ASP A 139 -10.41 5.50 1.86
C ASP A 139 -11.89 5.89 1.81
N LEU A 140 -12.23 6.93 1.05
CA LEU A 140 -13.64 7.27 0.83
C LEU A 140 -14.30 6.23 -0.08
N PRO A 141 -15.60 5.90 0.12
CA PRO A 141 -16.31 4.88 -0.66
C PRO A 141 -16.27 5.10 -2.18
N ASP A 142 -16.21 6.35 -2.62
CA ASP A 142 -16.25 6.74 -4.04
C ASP A 142 -14.92 7.30 -4.56
N ALA A 143 -13.87 7.33 -3.73
CA ALA A 143 -12.59 7.91 -4.07
C ALA A 143 -11.45 7.23 -3.33
N SER A 144 -10.58 6.52 -4.05
CA SER A 144 -9.38 5.89 -3.50
C SER A 144 -8.13 6.63 -3.98
N PHE A 145 -7.35 7.17 -3.05
CA PHE A 145 -6.02 7.74 -3.30
C PHE A 145 -4.91 6.67 -3.27
N ALA A 146 -5.27 5.40 -3.37
CA ALA A 146 -4.31 4.30 -3.31
C ALA A 146 -3.20 4.44 -4.38
N GLY A 147 -1.95 4.24 -3.98
CA GLY A 147 -0.79 4.28 -4.87
C GLY A 147 -0.36 5.67 -5.36
N GLN A 148 -0.95 6.75 -4.84
CA GLN A 148 -0.64 8.11 -5.29
C GLN A 148 0.35 8.86 -4.38
N GLN A 149 0.73 8.24 -3.27
CA GLN A 149 1.52 8.86 -2.21
C GLN A 149 2.76 8.03 -1.89
N GLU A 150 3.73 8.68 -1.25
CA GLU A 150 5.05 8.12 -1.02
C GLU A 150 5.13 7.25 0.26
N THR A 151 5.98 6.24 0.18
CA THR A 151 6.42 5.43 1.33
C THR A 151 7.93 5.31 1.27
N PHE A 152 8.62 5.65 2.37
CA PHE A 152 10.06 5.54 2.50
C PHE A 152 10.40 4.43 3.48
N LEU A 153 11.22 3.49 3.07
CA LEU A 153 11.62 2.33 3.84
C LEU A 153 13.06 2.46 4.32
N ASN A 154 13.39 1.80 5.42
CA ASN A 154 14.73 1.81 6.01
C ASN A 154 15.26 3.21 6.33
N VAL A 155 14.40 4.06 6.89
CA VAL A 155 14.77 5.41 7.35
C VAL A 155 15.40 5.30 8.72
N GLU A 156 16.57 5.93 8.93
CA GLU A 156 17.37 5.82 10.14
C GLU A 156 17.72 7.21 10.70
N GLY A 157 17.51 7.37 12.00
CA GLY A 157 17.84 8.59 12.73
C GLY A 157 16.86 9.74 12.50
N ILE A 158 16.84 10.67 13.46
CA ILE A 158 15.87 11.78 13.49
C ILE A 158 15.97 12.70 12.26
N ASN A 159 17.17 13.01 11.79
CA ASN A 159 17.37 13.94 10.67
C ASN A 159 16.76 13.39 9.37
N ASP A 160 16.94 12.07 9.09
CA ASP A 160 16.34 11.42 7.94
C ASP A 160 14.81 11.34 8.11
N VAL A 161 14.30 11.04 9.31
CA VAL A 161 12.86 11.04 9.61
C VAL A 161 12.24 12.40 9.35
N LEU A 162 12.83 13.48 9.86
CA LEU A 162 12.36 14.86 9.62
C LEU A 162 12.36 15.21 8.12
N LYS A 163 13.40 14.79 7.40
CA LYS A 163 13.46 14.97 5.95
C LYS A 163 12.32 14.21 5.25
N LYS A 164 12.11 12.93 5.59
CA LYS A 164 11.08 12.09 4.97
C LYS A 164 9.67 12.51 5.31
N ILE A 165 9.42 13.11 6.47
CA ILE A 165 8.11 13.71 6.77
C ILE A 165 7.83 14.88 5.82
N ARG A 166 8.79 15.75 5.50
CA ARG A 166 8.61 16.82 4.50
C ARG A 166 8.34 16.27 3.10
N GLU A 167 9.06 15.22 2.71
CA GLU A 167 8.84 14.55 1.42
C GLU A 167 7.44 13.89 1.36
N VAL A 168 6.97 13.28 2.48
CA VAL A 168 5.58 12.82 2.60
C VAL A 168 4.60 13.97 2.44
N PHE A 169 4.80 15.09 3.12
CA PHE A 169 3.92 16.26 2.97
C PHE A 169 3.91 16.78 1.53
N ALA A 170 5.08 16.80 0.88
CA ALA A 170 5.22 17.20 -0.52
C ALA A 170 4.48 16.25 -1.49
N SER A 171 4.38 14.96 -1.17
CA SER A 171 3.75 13.95 -2.02
C SER A 171 2.27 14.20 -2.31
N LEU A 172 1.58 15.00 -1.49
CA LEU A 172 0.22 15.46 -1.77
C LEU A 172 0.14 16.27 -3.09
N TYR A 173 1.27 16.81 -3.54
CA TYR A 173 1.40 17.58 -4.77
C TYR A 173 2.20 16.85 -5.84
N ASN A 174 2.21 15.52 -5.82
CA ASN A 174 2.59 14.71 -6.97
C ASN A 174 1.60 14.95 -8.11
N ASP A 175 2.05 14.89 -9.35
CA ASP A 175 1.27 15.20 -10.55
C ASP A 175 -0.03 14.40 -10.59
N ARG A 176 0.05 13.09 -10.26
CA ARG A 176 -1.12 12.21 -10.17
C ARG A 176 -2.09 12.64 -9.07
N ALA A 177 -1.58 13.03 -7.91
CA ALA A 177 -2.41 13.45 -6.78
C ALA A 177 -3.13 14.79 -7.05
N ILE A 178 -2.49 15.72 -7.76
CA ILE A 178 -3.10 16.98 -8.21
C ILE A 178 -4.21 16.67 -9.22
N SER A 179 -3.89 15.93 -10.28
CA SER A 179 -4.83 15.54 -11.34
C SER A 179 -6.04 14.78 -10.77
N TYR A 180 -5.82 13.82 -9.89
CA TYR A 180 -6.88 13.04 -9.25
C TYR A 180 -7.87 13.91 -8.46
N ARG A 181 -7.37 14.85 -7.63
CA ARG A 181 -8.25 15.76 -6.87
C ARG A 181 -9.14 16.59 -7.79
N VAL A 182 -8.57 17.14 -8.88
CA VAL A 182 -9.33 17.92 -9.85
C VAL A 182 -10.41 17.06 -10.53
N HIS A 183 -10.05 15.86 -11.01
CA HIS A 183 -11.02 14.95 -11.65
C HIS A 183 -12.15 14.50 -10.72
N LYS A 184 -11.88 14.39 -9.42
CA LYS A 184 -12.87 14.01 -8.41
C LYS A 184 -13.61 15.20 -7.82
N GLY A 185 -13.26 16.43 -8.19
CA GLY A 185 -13.90 17.65 -7.70
C GLY A 185 -13.54 18.03 -6.25
N PHE A 186 -12.44 17.50 -5.71
CA PHE A 186 -11.96 17.91 -4.39
C PHE A 186 -11.20 19.23 -4.47
N ALA A 187 -11.53 20.16 -3.57
CA ALA A 187 -10.70 21.34 -3.38
C ALA A 187 -9.32 20.94 -2.80
N HIS A 188 -8.25 21.51 -3.34
CA HIS A 188 -6.88 21.18 -2.90
C HIS A 188 -6.64 21.41 -1.40
N ALA A 189 -7.31 22.40 -0.80
CA ALA A 189 -7.21 22.75 0.61
C ALA A 189 -7.97 21.79 1.56
N GLU A 190 -8.92 21.01 1.04
CA GLU A 190 -9.73 20.09 1.86
C GLU A 190 -8.98 18.83 2.24
N VAL A 191 -8.05 18.40 1.41
CA VAL A 191 -7.26 17.18 1.63
C VAL A 191 -5.99 17.53 2.41
N ALA A 192 -5.79 16.85 3.53
CA ALA A 192 -4.59 16.98 4.35
C ALA A 192 -3.87 15.63 4.47
N LEU A 193 -2.59 15.70 4.80
CA LEU A 193 -1.75 14.53 5.04
C LEU A 193 -1.34 14.41 6.50
N SER A 194 -1.20 13.17 6.90
CA SER A 194 -0.48 12.73 8.08
C SER A 194 0.69 11.86 7.63
N ALA A 195 1.83 12.01 8.26
CA ALA A 195 2.96 11.10 8.11
C ALA A 195 2.96 10.11 9.26
N GLY A 196 2.90 8.81 8.95
CA GLY A 196 3.08 7.73 9.92
C GLY A 196 4.54 7.28 9.96
N ILE A 197 5.13 7.24 11.12
CA ILE A 197 6.48 6.73 11.38
C ILE A 197 6.34 5.41 12.11
N GLN A 198 6.61 4.30 11.44
CA GLN A 198 6.40 2.96 11.94
C GLN A 198 7.73 2.21 12.01
N ARG A 199 7.98 1.47 13.10
CA ARG A 199 9.15 0.59 13.19
C ARG A 199 9.13 -0.45 12.08
N MET A 200 10.23 -0.61 11.36
CA MET A 200 10.37 -1.62 10.31
C MET A 200 10.35 -3.03 10.90
N VAL A 201 9.63 -3.92 10.21
CA VAL A 201 9.75 -5.37 10.38
C VAL A 201 10.86 -5.85 9.45
N ARG A 202 11.78 -6.65 9.97
CA ARG A 202 12.94 -7.15 9.21
C ARG A 202 12.52 -8.28 8.24
N SER A 203 11.50 -8.02 7.46
CA SER A 203 11.04 -8.93 6.41
C SER A 203 12.02 -9.01 5.23
N ASP A 204 12.96 -8.07 5.14
CA ASP A 204 14.13 -8.17 4.24
C ASP A 204 14.94 -9.44 4.46
N LEU A 205 14.94 -9.97 5.70
CA LEU A 205 15.55 -11.24 6.09
C LEU A 205 14.54 -12.41 6.16
N GLY A 206 13.27 -12.14 5.97
CA GLY A 206 12.16 -13.07 6.08
C GLY A 206 11.29 -13.11 4.82
N ALA A 207 10.00 -12.83 5.00
CA ALA A 207 9.01 -12.80 3.94
C ALA A 207 7.96 -11.71 4.21
N ALA A 208 7.29 -11.27 3.15
CA ALA A 208 6.18 -10.34 3.27
C ALA A 208 5.14 -10.60 2.17
N GLY A 209 3.97 -10.02 2.33
CA GLY A 209 2.92 -10.15 1.33
C GLY A 209 1.65 -9.42 1.70
N VAL A 210 0.61 -9.76 0.97
CA VAL A 210 -0.76 -9.29 1.23
C VAL A 210 -1.69 -10.49 1.42
N MET A 211 -2.74 -10.28 2.18
CA MET A 211 -3.80 -11.29 2.32
C MET A 211 -5.16 -10.61 2.27
N PHE A 212 -6.13 -11.34 1.75
CA PHE A 212 -7.51 -10.93 1.63
C PHE A 212 -8.41 -11.89 2.39
N THR A 213 -9.43 -11.38 3.03
CA THR A 213 -10.39 -12.22 3.75
C THR A 213 -11.52 -12.76 2.85
N LEU A 214 -11.30 -12.72 1.54
CA LEU A 214 -12.12 -13.36 0.50
C LEU A 214 -11.23 -13.76 -0.69
N ASP A 215 -11.78 -14.55 -1.62
CA ASP A 215 -11.13 -14.76 -2.91
C ASP A 215 -11.37 -13.55 -3.83
N THR A 216 -10.30 -12.86 -4.18
CA THR A 216 -10.33 -11.63 -4.99
C THR A 216 -10.81 -11.84 -6.43
N GLU A 217 -10.97 -13.07 -6.91
CA GLU A 217 -11.52 -13.35 -8.24
C GLU A 217 -13.02 -13.61 -8.19
N SER A 218 -13.45 -14.49 -7.30
CA SER A 218 -14.86 -14.94 -7.23
C SER A 218 -15.70 -14.15 -6.21
N GLY A 219 -15.06 -13.46 -5.25
CA GLY A 219 -15.75 -12.86 -4.12
C GLY A 219 -16.16 -13.88 -3.05
N PHE A 220 -15.66 -15.14 -3.10
CA PHE A 220 -16.01 -16.17 -2.13
C PHE A 220 -15.42 -15.81 -0.75
N GLU A 221 -16.29 -15.64 0.25
CA GLU A 221 -15.93 -15.07 1.56
C GLU A 221 -15.41 -16.11 2.58
N ASP A 222 -15.63 -17.42 2.34
CA ASP A 222 -15.22 -18.46 3.30
C ASP A 222 -13.74 -18.86 3.19
N VAL A 223 -12.91 -18.08 2.51
CA VAL A 223 -11.46 -18.30 2.41
C VAL A 223 -10.67 -17.06 2.83
N VAL A 224 -9.46 -17.31 3.31
CA VAL A 224 -8.39 -16.31 3.36
C VAL A 224 -7.44 -16.61 2.20
N PHE A 225 -7.23 -15.64 1.34
CA PHE A 225 -6.28 -15.71 0.24
C PHE A 225 -5.00 -14.98 0.66
N ILE A 226 -3.86 -15.67 0.68
CA ILE A 226 -2.57 -15.14 1.15
C ILE A 226 -1.58 -15.20 0.01
N THR A 227 -0.89 -14.09 -0.26
CA THR A 227 0.29 -14.04 -1.12
C THR A 227 1.54 -13.83 -0.30
N SER A 228 2.68 -14.39 -0.74
CA SER A 228 3.95 -14.29 -0.03
C SER A 228 5.15 -14.29 -0.97
N SER A 229 6.14 -13.45 -0.68
CA SER A 229 7.45 -13.47 -1.32
C SER A 229 8.55 -13.19 -0.30
N TYR A 230 9.80 -13.49 -0.67
CA TYR A 230 10.95 -13.09 0.14
C TYR A 230 11.17 -11.59 0.09
N GLY A 231 11.73 -11.04 1.18
CA GLY A 231 12.11 -9.64 1.26
C GLY A 231 10.97 -8.71 1.70
N LEU A 232 11.17 -7.42 1.49
CA LEU A 232 10.20 -6.37 1.81
C LEU A 232 8.96 -6.47 0.92
N GLY A 233 7.79 -6.15 1.47
CA GLY A 233 6.49 -6.29 0.82
C GLY A 233 6.26 -5.42 -0.41
N GLU A 234 7.06 -4.39 -0.61
CA GLU A 234 6.98 -3.46 -1.73
C GLU A 234 6.89 -4.17 -3.09
N THR A 235 7.72 -5.21 -3.32
CA THR A 235 7.71 -5.97 -4.58
C THR A 235 6.41 -6.75 -4.83
N VAL A 236 5.71 -7.14 -3.78
CA VAL A 236 4.39 -7.80 -3.88
C VAL A 236 3.30 -6.77 -4.15
N VAL A 237 3.30 -5.66 -3.41
CA VAL A 237 2.31 -4.58 -3.56
C VAL A 237 2.39 -3.93 -4.93
N GLN A 238 3.59 -3.69 -5.44
CA GLN A 238 3.81 -3.15 -6.80
C GLN A 238 3.58 -4.18 -7.92
N GLY A 239 3.41 -5.46 -7.58
CA GLY A 239 3.27 -6.52 -8.57
C GLY A 239 4.55 -6.84 -9.34
N ALA A 240 5.72 -6.47 -8.80
CA ALA A 240 7.02 -6.72 -9.43
C ALA A 240 7.48 -8.17 -9.35
N VAL A 241 6.83 -8.97 -8.52
CA VAL A 241 7.15 -10.38 -8.27
C VAL A 241 5.92 -11.26 -8.43
N ASN A 242 6.12 -12.50 -8.90
CA ASN A 242 5.09 -13.55 -8.86
C ASN A 242 5.20 -14.28 -7.52
N PRO A 243 4.32 -13.99 -6.54
CA PRO A 243 4.41 -14.55 -5.20
C PRO A 243 3.91 -15.99 -5.13
N ASP A 244 4.23 -16.67 -4.03
CA ASP A 244 3.52 -17.86 -3.60
C ASP A 244 2.07 -17.47 -3.22
N GLU A 245 1.15 -18.41 -3.36
CA GLU A 245 -0.24 -18.19 -3.03
C GLU A 245 -0.82 -19.36 -2.25
N PHE A 246 -1.63 -19.02 -1.27
CA PHE A 246 -2.26 -19.98 -0.38
C PHE A 246 -3.72 -19.63 -0.18
N TYR A 247 -4.57 -20.67 -0.14
CA TYR A 247 -5.97 -20.56 0.22
C TYR A 247 -6.22 -21.32 1.51
N VAL A 248 -6.79 -20.64 2.49
CA VAL A 248 -7.12 -21.20 3.79
C VAL A 248 -8.64 -21.14 3.99
N PHE A 249 -9.28 -22.26 4.22
CA PHE A 249 -10.73 -22.34 4.41
C PHE A 249 -11.09 -21.99 5.86
N LYS A 250 -11.86 -20.92 6.04
CA LYS A 250 -12.18 -20.33 7.34
C LYS A 250 -12.93 -21.30 8.27
N THR A 251 -13.87 -22.09 7.71
CA THR A 251 -14.68 -23.03 8.51
C THR A 251 -13.82 -24.10 9.20
N THR A 252 -12.89 -24.72 8.46
CA THR A 252 -12.00 -25.75 9.04
C THR A 252 -10.92 -25.12 9.94
N LEU A 253 -10.49 -23.89 9.64
CA LEU A 253 -9.58 -23.11 10.50
C LEU A 253 -10.20 -22.87 11.88
N ALA A 254 -11.47 -22.48 11.92
CA ALA A 254 -12.20 -22.27 13.18
C ALA A 254 -12.37 -23.55 14.03
N MET A 255 -12.27 -24.72 13.39
CA MET A 255 -12.34 -26.03 14.05
C MET A 255 -10.95 -26.60 14.43
N ASP A 256 -9.86 -25.80 14.26
CA ASP A 256 -8.47 -26.24 14.40
C ASP A 256 -8.11 -27.51 13.59
N LYS A 257 -8.75 -27.66 12.41
CA LYS A 257 -8.48 -28.72 11.44
C LYS A 257 -7.56 -28.24 10.34
N LYS A 258 -7.08 -29.17 9.48
CA LYS A 258 -6.33 -28.81 8.26
C LYS A 258 -7.17 -27.87 7.41
N ALA A 259 -6.72 -26.61 7.30
CA ALA A 259 -7.46 -25.54 6.66
C ALA A 259 -6.83 -25.04 5.35
N ILE A 260 -5.55 -25.33 5.09
CA ILE A 260 -4.87 -24.94 3.86
C ILE A 260 -5.35 -25.87 2.73
N ILE A 261 -6.20 -25.35 1.84
CA ILE A 261 -6.85 -26.14 0.76
C ILE A 261 -6.12 -26.04 -0.57
N ARG A 262 -5.29 -25.01 -0.77
CA ARG A 262 -4.50 -24.83 -2.00
C ARG A 262 -3.19 -24.11 -1.71
N ARG A 263 -2.14 -24.52 -2.45
CA ARG A 263 -0.84 -23.86 -2.50
C ARG A 263 -0.41 -23.73 -3.96
N SER A 264 0.16 -22.60 -4.32
CA SER A 264 0.73 -22.36 -5.65
C SER A 264 2.10 -21.72 -5.49
N LEU A 265 3.12 -22.36 -6.02
CA LEU A 265 4.49 -21.86 -5.95
C LEU A 265 4.67 -20.72 -6.96
N GLY A 266 5.11 -19.56 -6.50
CA GLY A 266 5.48 -18.42 -7.34
C GLY A 266 6.91 -18.51 -7.84
N SER A 267 7.23 -17.79 -8.91
CA SER A 267 8.61 -17.76 -9.42
C SER A 267 9.56 -16.97 -8.52
N LYS A 268 9.07 -15.98 -7.78
CA LYS A 268 9.82 -15.16 -6.81
C LYS A 268 11.23 -14.78 -7.26
N LEU A 269 11.34 -14.24 -8.50
CA LEU A 269 12.62 -13.98 -9.15
C LEU A 269 13.48 -12.98 -8.39
N ILE A 270 12.86 -11.97 -7.80
CA ILE A 270 13.50 -10.85 -7.12
C ILE A 270 12.96 -10.70 -5.70
N GLN A 271 13.77 -10.08 -4.86
CA GLN A 271 13.37 -9.62 -3.52
C GLN A 271 13.97 -8.24 -3.24
N MET A 272 13.29 -7.45 -2.42
CA MET A 272 13.82 -6.18 -1.92
C MET A 272 14.39 -6.39 -0.52
N GLN A 273 15.56 -5.85 -0.27
CA GLN A 273 16.24 -5.92 1.01
C GLN A 273 16.88 -4.58 1.38
N PHE A 274 17.31 -4.43 2.62
CA PHE A 274 18.09 -3.27 3.03
C PHE A 274 19.38 -3.21 2.24
N ALA A 275 19.75 -2.02 1.81
CA ALA A 275 21.02 -1.79 1.14
C ALA A 275 22.20 -1.94 2.13
N PRO A 276 23.39 -2.31 1.66
CA PRO A 276 24.59 -2.31 2.49
C PRO A 276 24.84 -0.95 3.13
N ALA A 277 25.43 -0.94 4.32
CA ALA A 277 25.77 0.28 5.02
C ALA A 277 26.65 1.20 4.15
N GLY A 278 26.33 2.48 4.10
CA GLY A 278 27.03 3.48 3.28
C GLY A 278 26.56 3.59 1.83
N SER A 279 25.55 2.79 1.41
CA SER A 279 24.92 2.93 0.10
C SER A 279 24.14 4.25 0.00
N ALA A 280 24.05 4.81 -1.22
CA ALA A 280 23.20 5.97 -1.50
C ALA A 280 21.72 5.63 -1.36
N GLU A 281 21.32 4.42 -1.77
CA GLU A 281 19.98 3.89 -1.62
C GLU A 281 19.81 3.19 -0.27
N LYS A 282 18.63 3.26 0.33
CA LYS A 282 18.30 2.62 1.61
C LYS A 282 17.84 1.17 1.45
N VAL A 283 17.26 0.85 0.29
CA VAL A 283 16.80 -0.49 -0.09
C VAL A 283 17.25 -0.80 -1.51
N ILE A 284 17.51 -2.08 -1.79
CA ILE A 284 17.91 -2.56 -3.11
C ILE A 284 17.09 -3.79 -3.50
N THR A 285 16.88 -3.95 -4.81
CA THR A 285 16.29 -5.16 -5.37
C THR A 285 17.40 -6.10 -5.85
N VAL A 286 17.32 -7.36 -5.42
CA VAL A 286 18.31 -8.40 -5.78
C VAL A 286 17.59 -9.67 -6.24
N ASP A 287 18.31 -10.50 -7.00
CA ASP A 287 17.81 -11.81 -7.42
C ASP A 287 17.66 -12.76 -6.22
N VAL A 288 16.60 -13.54 -6.22
CA VAL A 288 16.42 -14.64 -5.27
C VAL A 288 17.19 -15.86 -5.78
N ALA A 289 17.98 -16.50 -4.92
CA ALA A 289 18.73 -17.70 -5.27
C ALA A 289 17.81 -18.84 -5.76
N PRO A 290 18.20 -19.62 -6.77
CA PRO A 290 17.37 -20.67 -7.36
C PRO A 290 16.81 -21.67 -6.35
N GLU A 291 17.60 -22.03 -5.34
CA GLU A 291 17.20 -22.96 -4.27
C GLU A 291 16.04 -22.43 -3.43
N LYS A 292 15.98 -21.11 -3.21
CA LYS A 292 14.89 -20.44 -2.51
C LYS A 292 13.66 -20.31 -3.40
N ARG A 293 13.81 -20.06 -4.70
CA ARG A 293 12.67 -19.93 -5.63
C ARG A 293 11.82 -21.20 -5.70
N ASN A 294 12.45 -22.37 -5.57
CA ASN A 294 11.78 -23.67 -5.65
C ASN A 294 11.18 -24.14 -4.32
N ARG A 295 11.10 -23.26 -3.34
CA ARG A 295 10.47 -23.51 -2.03
C ARG A 295 9.44 -22.45 -1.74
N PHE A 296 8.42 -22.80 -0.97
CA PHE A 296 7.50 -21.80 -0.42
C PHE A 296 8.26 -20.88 0.54
N SER A 297 7.88 -19.60 0.52
CA SER A 297 8.45 -18.57 1.40
C SER A 297 7.87 -18.61 2.82
N LEU A 298 6.80 -19.38 3.03
CA LEU A 298 6.15 -19.60 4.33
C LEU A 298 6.00 -21.08 4.62
N GLU A 299 6.00 -21.41 5.91
CA GLU A 299 5.63 -22.73 6.43
C GLU A 299 4.14 -22.79 6.75
N ASP A 300 3.59 -24.00 6.92
CA ASP A 300 2.16 -24.20 7.22
C ASP A 300 1.72 -23.51 8.53
N ALA A 301 2.62 -23.42 9.50
CA ALA A 301 2.38 -22.71 10.76
C ALA A 301 2.18 -21.20 10.53
N ASP A 302 3.03 -20.59 9.70
CA ASP A 302 2.94 -19.16 9.33
C ASP A 302 1.64 -18.85 8.59
N ILE A 303 1.27 -19.71 7.62
CA ILE A 303 0.05 -19.57 6.82
C ILE A 303 -1.19 -19.66 7.74
N THR A 304 -1.16 -20.58 8.70
CA THR A 304 -2.24 -20.76 9.67
C THR A 304 -2.36 -19.55 10.61
N GLU A 305 -1.24 -19.00 11.08
CA GLU A 305 -1.21 -17.82 11.95
C GLU A 305 -1.74 -16.59 11.19
N LEU A 306 -1.28 -16.35 9.95
CA LEU A 306 -1.78 -15.28 9.09
C LEU A 306 -3.29 -15.38 8.87
N ALA A 307 -3.80 -16.57 8.56
CA ALA A 307 -5.22 -16.78 8.36
C ALA A 307 -6.04 -16.53 9.65
N LYS A 308 -5.51 -16.90 10.83
CA LYS A 308 -6.15 -16.57 12.12
C LYS A 308 -6.19 -15.05 12.34
N TYR A 309 -5.09 -14.34 12.05
CA TYR A 309 -5.08 -12.86 12.12
C TYR A 309 -6.08 -12.23 11.18
N ALA A 310 -6.16 -12.72 9.93
CA ALA A 310 -7.12 -12.21 8.94
C ALA A 310 -8.57 -12.34 9.43
N VAL A 311 -8.94 -13.49 9.99
CA VAL A 311 -10.30 -13.72 10.52
C VAL A 311 -10.59 -12.84 11.75
N ILE A 312 -9.61 -12.61 12.63
CA ILE A 312 -9.75 -11.72 13.79
C ILE A 312 -9.98 -10.29 13.32
N ILE A 313 -9.18 -9.81 12.34
CA ILE A 313 -9.28 -8.47 11.79
C ILE A 313 -10.62 -8.29 11.07
N GLU A 314 -11.00 -9.21 10.18
CA GLU A 314 -12.30 -9.19 9.49
C GLU A 314 -13.48 -9.10 10.46
N LYS A 315 -13.45 -9.92 11.51
CA LYS A 315 -14.49 -9.92 12.54
C LYS A 315 -14.57 -8.58 13.28
N HIS A 316 -13.43 -7.96 13.56
CA HIS A 316 -13.37 -6.66 14.22
C HIS A 316 -13.97 -5.55 13.36
N TYR A 317 -13.60 -5.51 12.08
CA TYR A 317 -14.09 -4.48 11.16
C TYR A 317 -15.47 -4.79 10.56
N GLY A 318 -15.97 -6.03 10.69
CA GLY A 318 -17.29 -6.47 10.23
C GLY A 318 -17.46 -6.49 8.71
N ARG A 319 -16.35 -6.59 7.96
CA ARG A 319 -16.32 -6.58 6.48
C ARG A 319 -15.07 -7.23 5.93
N PRO A 320 -15.07 -7.64 4.64
CA PRO A 320 -13.85 -8.14 4.00
C PRO A 320 -12.71 -7.13 4.02
N MET A 321 -11.49 -7.64 4.20
CA MET A 321 -10.29 -6.84 4.43
C MET A 321 -9.17 -7.20 3.45
N ASP A 322 -8.39 -6.18 3.08
CA ASP A 322 -7.10 -6.21 2.41
C ASP A 322 -6.03 -5.89 3.46
N ILE A 323 -5.07 -6.79 3.66
CA ILE A 323 -4.15 -6.74 4.80
C ILE A 323 -2.72 -6.96 4.31
N GLU A 324 -1.83 -6.00 4.60
CA GLU A 324 -0.40 -6.13 4.40
C GLU A 324 0.26 -6.73 5.64
N TRP A 325 1.21 -7.64 5.44
CA TRP A 325 1.91 -8.32 6.53
C TRP A 325 3.39 -8.54 6.23
N GLY A 326 4.19 -8.72 7.28
CA GLY A 326 5.60 -9.08 7.21
C GLY A 326 5.98 -10.09 8.27
N LYS A 327 6.82 -11.07 7.90
CA LYS A 327 7.49 -11.99 8.82
C LYS A 327 8.89 -11.48 9.06
N ASP A 328 9.20 -11.17 10.30
CA ASP A 328 10.51 -10.71 10.72
C ASP A 328 11.52 -11.86 10.68
N GLY A 329 12.62 -11.70 9.98
CA GLY A 329 13.66 -12.73 9.87
C GLY A 329 14.59 -12.80 11.07
N GLN A 330 14.51 -11.88 12.03
CA GLN A 330 15.31 -11.87 13.26
C GLN A 330 14.60 -12.57 14.40
N ASP A 331 13.31 -12.26 14.63
CA ASP A 331 12.53 -12.86 15.73
C ASP A 331 11.58 -13.97 15.27
N GLY A 332 11.42 -14.16 13.95
CA GLY A 332 10.56 -15.17 13.34
C GLY A 332 9.08 -14.89 13.43
N ARG A 333 8.66 -13.73 13.95
CA ARG A 333 7.25 -13.39 14.19
C ARG A 333 6.60 -12.73 13.00
N ILE A 334 5.27 -12.86 12.92
CA ILE A 334 4.44 -12.20 11.94
C ILE A 334 3.87 -10.91 12.52
N TYR A 335 3.88 -9.86 11.69
CA TYR A 335 3.34 -8.54 12.00
C TYR A 335 2.39 -8.08 10.91
N ILE A 336 1.31 -7.46 11.31
CA ILE A 336 0.38 -6.77 10.41
C ILE A 336 0.89 -5.34 10.19
N LEU A 337 1.06 -4.96 8.94
CA LEU A 337 1.65 -3.67 8.55
C LEU A 337 0.60 -2.65 8.14
N GLN A 338 -0.55 -3.10 7.64
CA GLN A 338 -1.69 -2.29 7.26
C GLN A 338 -2.93 -3.18 7.14
N ALA A 339 -4.11 -2.64 7.44
CA ALA A 339 -5.39 -3.26 7.09
C ALA A 339 -6.36 -2.18 6.58
N ARG A 340 -7.07 -2.49 5.50
CA ARG A 340 -8.11 -1.63 4.94
C ARG A 340 -9.28 -2.46 4.42
N PRO A 341 -10.49 -1.89 4.32
CA PRO A 341 -11.62 -2.58 3.69
C PRO A 341 -11.30 -2.99 2.25
N GLU A 342 -11.67 -4.22 1.89
CA GLU A 342 -11.69 -4.64 0.49
C GLU A 342 -12.91 -4.02 -0.21
N THR A 343 -12.69 -3.27 -1.29
CA THR A 343 -13.75 -2.48 -1.93
C THR A 343 -14.10 -2.94 -3.35
N VAL A 344 -13.26 -3.76 -3.98
CA VAL A 344 -13.43 -4.13 -5.40
C VAL A 344 -14.47 -5.23 -5.58
N LYS A 345 -14.40 -6.31 -4.79
CA LYS A 345 -15.30 -7.47 -4.94
C LYS A 345 -16.46 -7.46 -3.96
N SER A 346 -16.30 -6.87 -2.79
CA SER A 346 -17.41 -6.73 -1.83
C SER A 346 -18.59 -5.90 -2.38
N GLN A 347 -18.34 -4.99 -3.34
CA GLN A 347 -19.37 -4.20 -4.02
C GLN A 347 -19.97 -4.90 -5.25
N ALA A 348 -19.37 -5.97 -5.74
CA ALA A 348 -19.80 -6.68 -6.96
C ALA A 348 -20.85 -7.78 -6.71
N ALA A 349 -21.43 -7.85 -5.52
CA ALA A 349 -22.45 -8.83 -5.17
C ALA A 349 -23.68 -8.74 -6.09
N GLY A 350 -23.86 -9.76 -6.95
CA GLY A 350 -25.01 -9.87 -7.87
C GLY A 350 -24.67 -9.99 -9.36
N GLN A 351 -23.41 -10.00 -9.75
CA GLN A 351 -23.04 -10.22 -11.15
C GLN A 351 -23.15 -11.70 -11.55
N VAL A 352 -23.76 -11.96 -12.69
CA VAL A 352 -23.86 -13.30 -13.29
C VAL A 352 -22.46 -13.76 -13.71
N GLU A 353 -22.00 -14.88 -13.16
CA GLU A 353 -20.74 -15.49 -13.56
C GLU A 353 -20.87 -16.12 -14.94
N MET A 354 -20.14 -15.61 -15.93
CA MET A 354 -20.07 -16.23 -17.26
C MET A 354 -18.93 -17.25 -17.30
N ARG A 355 -19.26 -18.51 -17.52
CA ARG A 355 -18.28 -19.60 -17.72
C ARG A 355 -18.08 -19.89 -19.19
N TYR A 356 -16.86 -19.70 -19.66
CA TYR A 356 -16.48 -20.08 -21.02
C TYR A 356 -15.97 -21.51 -21.07
N LYS A 357 -16.45 -22.28 -22.06
CA LYS A 357 -15.98 -23.65 -22.33
C LYS A 357 -15.35 -23.69 -23.72
N LEU A 358 -14.08 -24.08 -23.79
CA LEU A 358 -13.40 -24.31 -25.06
C LEU A 358 -14.04 -25.49 -25.78
N LYS A 359 -14.56 -25.30 -27.01
CA LYS A 359 -15.25 -26.32 -27.80
C LYS A 359 -14.32 -27.20 -28.66
N GLY A 360 -13.03 -26.83 -28.77
CA GLY A 360 -12.04 -27.53 -29.58
C GLY A 360 -10.66 -27.49 -28.93
N SER A 361 -9.67 -28.09 -29.59
CA SER A 361 -8.27 -28.01 -29.21
C SER A 361 -7.44 -27.37 -30.31
N SER A 362 -6.48 -26.57 -29.97
CA SER A 362 -5.50 -26.00 -30.90
C SER A 362 -4.10 -26.08 -30.30
N LYS A 363 -3.07 -25.78 -31.11
CA LYS A 363 -1.72 -25.70 -30.61
C LYS A 363 -1.63 -24.56 -29.58
N VAL A 364 -1.23 -24.90 -28.35
CA VAL A 364 -0.92 -23.92 -27.32
C VAL A 364 0.40 -23.24 -27.65
N LEU A 365 0.39 -21.92 -27.86
CA LEU A 365 1.60 -21.13 -28.16
C LEU A 365 2.23 -20.59 -26.88
N ALA A 366 1.42 -20.15 -25.93
CA ALA A 366 1.85 -19.70 -24.62
C ALA A 366 0.81 -20.13 -23.58
N LYS A 367 1.25 -20.31 -22.33
CA LYS A 367 0.38 -20.66 -21.21
C LYS A 367 0.66 -19.70 -20.07
N GLY A 368 -0.37 -19.14 -19.48
CA GLY A 368 -0.30 -18.21 -18.38
C GLY A 368 -1.44 -18.41 -17.40
N ARG A 369 -1.44 -17.61 -16.37
CA ARG A 369 -2.51 -17.54 -15.39
C ARG A 369 -3.53 -16.49 -15.85
N ALA A 370 -4.79 -16.88 -15.91
CA ALA A 370 -5.87 -15.94 -16.19
C ALA A 370 -6.23 -15.15 -14.94
N ILE A 371 -6.55 -13.87 -15.14
CA ILE A 371 -7.12 -12.96 -14.15
C ILE A 371 -8.34 -12.32 -14.80
N GLY A 372 -9.43 -12.23 -14.04
CA GLY A 372 -10.72 -11.79 -14.57
C GLY A 372 -11.47 -12.87 -15.35
N GLN A 373 -12.68 -12.52 -15.81
CA GLN A 373 -13.64 -13.46 -16.39
C GLN A 373 -13.94 -13.20 -17.88
N LYS A 374 -13.22 -12.26 -18.51
CA LYS A 374 -13.42 -11.92 -19.92
C LYS A 374 -12.40 -12.60 -20.81
N ILE A 375 -12.76 -12.79 -22.08
CA ILE A 375 -11.87 -13.27 -23.13
C ILE A 375 -11.64 -12.12 -24.10
N GLY A 376 -10.36 -11.78 -24.35
CA GLY A 376 -9.95 -10.80 -25.35
C GLY A 376 -9.24 -11.50 -26.52
N ALA A 377 -9.42 -10.96 -27.72
CA ALA A 377 -8.72 -11.38 -28.93
C ALA A 377 -8.38 -10.17 -29.78
N GLY A 378 -7.20 -10.15 -30.38
CA GLY A 378 -6.73 -9.06 -31.24
C GLY A 378 -5.28 -9.22 -31.68
N PRO A 379 -4.78 -8.32 -32.51
CA PRO A 379 -3.37 -8.27 -32.90
C PRO A 379 -2.46 -8.08 -31.67
N VAL A 380 -1.38 -8.85 -31.62
CA VAL A 380 -0.42 -8.75 -30.51
C VAL A 380 0.51 -7.54 -30.67
N ARG A 381 0.64 -6.74 -29.62
CA ARG A 381 1.63 -5.65 -29.51
C ARG A 381 2.55 -5.89 -28.34
N VAL A 382 3.80 -6.20 -28.65
CA VAL A 382 4.85 -6.33 -27.63
C VAL A 382 5.44 -4.94 -27.39
N ILE A 383 5.29 -4.45 -26.17
CA ILE A 383 5.79 -3.15 -25.70
C ILE A 383 6.85 -3.41 -24.64
N ARG A 384 8.05 -2.94 -24.90
CA ARG A 384 9.21 -3.16 -24.02
C ARG A 384 9.52 -1.94 -23.16
N ASP A 385 9.17 -0.78 -23.66
CA ASP A 385 9.42 0.51 -22.99
C ASP A 385 8.17 1.38 -23.04
N PRO A 386 7.87 2.14 -21.96
CA PRO A 386 6.73 3.06 -21.93
C PRO A 386 6.65 4.05 -23.10
N SER A 387 7.79 4.44 -23.67
CA SER A 387 7.83 5.32 -24.85
C SER A 387 7.20 4.71 -26.13
N GLU A 388 7.00 3.39 -26.15
CA GLU A 388 6.38 2.67 -27.26
C GLU A 388 4.85 2.51 -27.13
N MET A 389 4.23 3.04 -26.08
CA MET A 389 2.80 2.85 -25.77
C MET A 389 1.87 3.29 -26.90
N ASP A 390 2.24 4.29 -27.69
CA ASP A 390 1.45 4.80 -28.81
C ASP A 390 1.23 3.77 -29.94
N ARG A 391 2.02 2.70 -29.96
CA ARG A 391 1.88 1.60 -30.92
C ARG A 391 0.65 0.73 -30.65
N VAL A 392 0.08 0.77 -29.44
CA VAL A 392 -1.09 -0.01 -29.06
C VAL A 392 -2.36 0.69 -29.55
N GLN A 393 -3.10 0.01 -30.41
CA GLN A 393 -4.37 0.47 -30.94
C GLN A 393 -5.56 -0.12 -30.18
N PRO A 394 -6.74 0.51 -30.21
CA PRO A 394 -7.93 -0.08 -29.63
C PRO A 394 -8.20 -1.50 -30.18
N GLY A 395 -8.38 -2.48 -29.29
CA GLY A 395 -8.60 -3.87 -29.63
C GLY A 395 -7.34 -4.73 -29.78
N ASP A 396 -6.14 -4.17 -29.63
CA ASP A 396 -4.91 -4.95 -29.61
C ASP A 396 -4.76 -5.75 -28.30
N VAL A 397 -3.98 -6.83 -28.33
CA VAL A 397 -3.52 -7.57 -27.16
C VAL A 397 -2.16 -7.01 -26.75
N LEU A 398 -2.12 -6.32 -25.61
CA LEU A 398 -0.89 -5.77 -25.04
C LEU A 398 -0.05 -6.89 -24.42
N VAL A 399 1.23 -6.97 -24.80
CA VAL A 399 2.21 -7.86 -24.18
C VAL A 399 3.37 -7.02 -23.65
N ALA A 400 3.62 -7.09 -22.34
CA ALA A 400 4.69 -6.36 -21.66
C ALA A 400 5.37 -7.24 -20.61
N ASP A 401 6.56 -6.84 -20.14
CA ASP A 401 7.21 -7.54 -19.04
C ASP A 401 6.43 -7.38 -17.74
N MET A 402 6.08 -6.14 -17.40
CA MET A 402 5.12 -5.77 -16.36
C MET A 402 4.48 -4.42 -16.72
N THR A 403 3.44 -4.03 -15.98
CA THR A 403 2.79 -2.72 -16.11
C THR A 403 2.78 -2.01 -14.77
N ASP A 404 2.79 -0.69 -14.81
CA ASP A 404 2.64 0.20 -13.68
C ASP A 404 1.46 1.17 -13.91
N PRO A 405 1.10 2.04 -12.96
CA PRO A 405 0.00 3.00 -13.12
C PRO A 405 0.07 3.90 -14.36
N ASN A 406 1.27 4.17 -14.89
CA ASN A 406 1.42 5.02 -16.09
C ASN A 406 0.92 4.34 -17.38
N TRP A 407 0.73 3.00 -17.34
CA TRP A 407 0.19 2.23 -18.46
C TRP A 407 -1.34 2.28 -18.56
N GLU A 408 -2.04 2.87 -17.60
CA GLU A 408 -3.51 2.89 -17.56
C GLU A 408 -4.16 3.35 -18.88
N PRO A 409 -3.71 4.44 -19.57
CA PRO A 409 -4.32 4.88 -20.81
C PRO A 409 -4.23 3.85 -21.94
N VAL A 410 -3.15 3.08 -21.97
CA VAL A 410 -2.92 2.01 -22.96
C VAL A 410 -3.69 0.75 -22.60
N MET A 411 -3.72 0.39 -21.32
CA MET A 411 -4.44 -0.78 -20.84
C MET A 411 -5.95 -0.68 -21.10
N LYS A 412 -6.54 0.52 -20.99
CA LYS A 412 -7.96 0.77 -21.31
C LYS A 412 -8.31 0.54 -22.78
N ARG A 413 -7.34 0.66 -23.69
CA ARG A 413 -7.54 0.42 -25.14
C ARG A 413 -7.36 -1.05 -25.52
N ALA A 414 -6.60 -1.81 -24.73
CA ALA A 414 -6.28 -3.20 -25.04
C ALA A 414 -7.49 -4.12 -24.87
N ALA A 415 -7.65 -5.09 -25.79
CA ALA A 415 -8.64 -6.17 -25.68
C ALA A 415 -8.24 -7.19 -24.60
N ALA A 416 -6.94 -7.40 -24.39
CA ALA A 416 -6.39 -8.23 -23.33
C ALA A 416 -4.97 -7.77 -23.01
N ILE A 417 -4.47 -8.13 -21.81
CA ILE A 417 -3.14 -7.80 -21.34
C ILE A 417 -2.42 -9.07 -20.92
N ILE A 418 -1.18 -9.25 -21.36
CA ILE A 418 -0.32 -10.38 -21.01
C ILE A 418 0.97 -9.81 -20.44
N THR A 419 1.33 -10.25 -19.22
CA THR A 419 2.58 -9.85 -18.56
C THR A 419 3.39 -11.06 -18.14
N ASN A 420 4.72 -10.92 -18.08
CA ASN A 420 5.60 -11.95 -17.53
C ASN A 420 5.57 -11.95 -16.00
N ARG A 421 5.41 -10.77 -15.40
CA ARG A 421 5.45 -10.53 -13.95
C ARG A 421 4.19 -9.85 -13.49
N GLY A 422 3.88 -10.06 -12.21
CA GLY A 422 2.73 -9.52 -11.54
C GLY A 422 1.82 -10.61 -10.98
N GLY A 423 1.38 -10.43 -9.77
CA GLY A 423 0.36 -11.26 -9.12
C GLY A 423 -1.04 -10.71 -9.37
N ARG A 424 -2.03 -11.23 -8.63
CA ARG A 424 -3.42 -10.74 -8.66
C ARG A 424 -3.59 -9.32 -8.13
N THR A 425 -2.60 -8.82 -7.45
CA THR A 425 -2.55 -7.47 -6.87
C THR A 425 -1.80 -6.46 -7.73
N CYS A 426 -1.25 -6.89 -8.88
CA CYS A 426 -0.58 -5.98 -9.79
C CYS A 426 -1.57 -5.07 -10.53
N HIS A 427 -1.08 -3.94 -11.01
CA HIS A 427 -1.91 -2.92 -11.67
C HIS A 427 -2.68 -3.45 -12.90
N ALA A 428 -2.07 -4.36 -13.67
CA ALA A 428 -2.77 -4.99 -14.81
C ALA A 428 -3.89 -5.95 -14.39
N ALA A 429 -3.90 -6.43 -13.15
CA ALA A 429 -4.89 -7.35 -12.63
C ALA A 429 -6.11 -6.63 -12.05
N ILE A 430 -5.90 -5.44 -11.48
CA ILE A 430 -6.94 -4.56 -10.93
C ILE A 430 -7.64 -3.80 -12.06
#